data_9d8781854254aa74c5993152fae6d28c
#
_entry.id   9d8781854254aa74c5993152fae6d28c
#
_cell.length_a   1.000
_cell.length_b   1.000
_cell.length_c   1.000
_cell.angle_alpha   90.00
_cell.angle_beta   90.00
_cell.angle_gamma   90.00
#
_symmetry.space_group_name_H-M   'P 1'
#
loop_
_entity.id
_entity.type
_entity.pdbx_description
1 polymer ?
#
loop_
_entity_poly.entity_id
_entity_poly.type
_entity_poly.pdbx_seq_one_letter_code
_entity_poly.pdbx_strand_id
1 'polypeptide(L)'
;MKKGRDFMKRKRLLSAMLAGIFAVSMLGGCASAVPQGATETTQGGAQETDRTSGTVKLRVWAEESTYDALNKMIDSFKEEYKGQATFDITLEQNADSDTRDNVLGDVHNAADVFILADDQVASMAAGGALYPVPNADEVKKANVEGAIDAATVDDTLYAYPMTADNGYFLYYKKST
;
A
#
# COMPACT_ATOMS: atom_id res chain seq x y z
N MET A 1 20.32 4.66 36.40
CA MET A 1 19.86 4.77 35.00
C MET A 1 20.70 3.87 34.11
N LYS A 2 20.37 2.55 34.05
CA LYS A 2 21.07 1.54 33.22
C LYS A 2 20.07 0.39 32.97
N LYS A 3 19.04 0.57 32.15
CA LYS A 3 18.05 -0.51 31.91
C LYS A 3 17.44 -0.46 30.49
N GLY A 4 18.20 -0.06 29.47
CA GLY A 4 17.67 0.07 28.11
C GLY A 4 18.50 -0.58 27.00
N ARG A 5 19.55 -1.34 27.30
CA ARG A 5 20.48 -1.88 26.29
C ARG A 5 20.48 -3.39 26.12
N ASP A 6 19.73 -4.12 26.90
CA ASP A 6 19.77 -5.61 26.86
C ASP A 6 18.64 -6.25 26.03
N PHE A 7 17.68 -5.46 25.51
CA PHE A 7 16.56 -6.01 24.73
C PHE A 7 16.92 -6.33 23.27
N MET A 8 17.96 -5.71 22.72
CA MET A 8 18.34 -5.87 21.31
C MET A 8 19.34 -7.01 21.01
N LYS A 9 19.84 -7.73 22.01
CA LYS A 9 20.83 -8.80 21.78
C LYS A 9 20.28 -10.24 21.74
N ARG A 10 18.97 -10.45 21.91
CA ARG A 10 18.38 -11.80 21.98
C ARG A 10 17.74 -12.35 20.71
N LYS A 11 17.75 -11.64 19.59
CA LYS A 11 17.12 -12.10 18.31
C LYS A 11 18.11 -12.59 17.24
N ARG A 12 19.37 -12.88 17.56
CA ARG A 12 20.38 -13.29 16.56
C ARG A 12 20.93 -14.71 16.73
N LEU A 13 20.23 -15.61 17.40
CA LEU A 13 20.68 -17.00 17.56
C LEU A 13 19.47 -17.93 17.44
N LEU A 14 19.01 -18.23 16.24
CA LEU A 14 18.32 -19.46 15.85
C LEU A 14 17.91 -19.38 14.36
N SER A 15 18.83 -19.67 13.46
CA SER A 15 18.55 -20.17 12.12
C SER A 15 19.85 -20.70 11.52
N ALA A 16 20.21 -21.87 11.96
CA ALA A 16 21.12 -22.75 11.21
C ALA A 16 20.57 -24.16 11.33
N MET A 17 20.49 -24.84 10.20
CA MET A 17 20.14 -26.25 9.96
C MET A 17 18.71 -26.51 9.49
N LEU A 18 18.55 -26.61 8.15
CA LEU A 18 18.12 -27.85 7.49
C LEU A 18 18.48 -27.78 6.00
N ALA A 19 19.65 -28.35 5.66
CA ALA A 19 19.99 -28.75 4.30
C ALA A 19 19.43 -30.18 4.11
N GLY A 20 18.66 -30.40 3.04
CA GLY A 20 18.10 -31.71 2.69
C GLY A 20 17.69 -31.72 1.22
N ILE A 21 18.63 -32.02 0.40
CA ILE A 21 18.70 -32.93 -0.76
C ILE A 21 17.35 -33.44 -1.28
N PHE A 22 16.97 -33.02 -2.51
CA PHE A 22 16.29 -33.93 -3.44
C PHE A 22 16.83 -33.70 -4.87
N ALA A 23 17.48 -34.72 -5.36
CA ALA A 23 18.03 -34.82 -6.71
C ALA A 23 17.04 -35.59 -7.60
N VAL A 24 16.93 -35.15 -8.85
CA VAL A 24 16.79 -35.90 -10.11
C VAL A 24 15.55 -36.79 -10.33
N SER A 25 14.79 -36.44 -11.36
CA SER A 25 14.37 -37.39 -12.43
C SER A 25 14.01 -36.62 -13.71
N MET A 26 14.90 -36.70 -14.71
CA MET A 26 14.57 -36.51 -16.12
C MET A 26 13.91 -37.79 -16.66
N LEU A 27 12.98 -37.64 -17.64
CA LEU A 27 12.70 -38.41 -18.85
C LEU A 27 11.27 -38.08 -19.27
N GLY A 28 11.01 -37.35 -20.35
CA GLY A 28 11.02 -37.85 -21.69
C GLY A 28 9.61 -38.25 -22.12
N GLY A 29 9.02 -37.57 -23.14
CA GLY A 29 7.83 -38.05 -23.82
C GLY A 29 7.04 -36.96 -24.55
N CYS A 30 7.29 -36.83 -25.86
CA CYS A 30 6.41 -36.14 -26.82
C CYS A 30 5.11 -36.92 -26.99
N ALA A 31 3.96 -36.23 -27.06
CA ALA A 31 2.93 -36.50 -28.08
C ALA A 31 1.73 -35.54 -27.90
N SER A 32 1.26 -35.09 -29.04
CA SER A 32 0.15 -34.22 -29.35
C SER A 32 -1.20 -34.65 -28.80
N ALA A 33 -2.03 -33.69 -28.41
CA ALA A 33 -3.46 -33.50 -28.78
C ALA A 33 -4.14 -32.42 -27.94
N VAL A 34 -4.72 -31.42 -28.58
CA VAL A 34 -5.75 -30.53 -28.05
C VAL A 34 -7.09 -31.28 -28.12
N PRO A 35 -8.10 -31.16 -27.19
CA PRO A 35 -8.91 -29.95 -27.07
C PRO A 35 -9.49 -29.58 -25.68
N GLN A 36 -9.81 -28.28 -25.59
CA GLN A 36 -10.96 -27.65 -24.90
C GLN A 36 -11.21 -27.82 -23.38
N GLY A 37 -11.21 -26.68 -22.74
CA GLY A 37 -12.18 -26.34 -21.66
C GLY A 37 -11.71 -26.57 -20.24
N ALA A 38 -10.96 -25.63 -19.69
CA ALA A 38 -10.97 -25.43 -18.26
C ALA A 38 -10.74 -23.93 -17.95
N THR A 39 -11.69 -23.38 -17.27
CA THR A 39 -11.68 -22.05 -16.67
C THR A 39 -10.50 -21.95 -15.71
N GLU A 40 -9.42 -21.32 -16.12
CA GLU A 40 -8.35 -20.97 -15.20
C GLU A 40 -8.75 -19.71 -14.43
N THR A 41 -9.07 -19.92 -13.18
CA THR A 41 -9.09 -18.87 -12.16
C THR A 41 -7.65 -18.39 -12.00
N THR A 42 -7.31 -17.30 -12.65
CA THR A 42 -6.02 -16.64 -12.46
C THR A 42 -6.04 -15.98 -11.08
N GLN A 43 -5.55 -16.69 -10.07
CA GLN A 43 -5.05 -16.07 -8.86
C GLN A 43 -3.89 -15.16 -9.27
N GLY A 44 -4.11 -13.85 -9.21
CA GLY A 44 -3.06 -12.87 -9.32
C GLY A 44 -2.09 -13.03 -8.15
N GLY A 45 -1.13 -13.91 -8.29
CA GLY A 45 0.03 -13.95 -7.43
C GLY A 45 0.85 -12.70 -7.71
N ALA A 46 0.92 -11.79 -6.74
CA ALA A 46 1.92 -10.74 -6.76
C ALA A 46 3.29 -11.40 -6.93
N GLN A 47 3.92 -11.20 -8.07
CA GLN A 47 5.31 -11.57 -8.27
C GLN A 47 6.12 -10.72 -7.28
N GLU A 48 6.65 -11.37 -6.25
CA GLU A 48 7.75 -10.84 -5.45
C GLU A 48 8.96 -10.70 -6.38
N THR A 49 9.01 -9.58 -7.11
CA THR A 49 10.23 -9.21 -7.82
C THR A 49 11.28 -8.87 -6.76
N ASP A 50 12.44 -9.50 -6.89
CA ASP A 50 13.64 -9.21 -6.11
C ASP A 50 13.90 -7.69 -6.11
N ARG A 51 13.49 -7.01 -5.02
CA ARG A 51 13.51 -5.53 -4.86
C ARG A 51 14.86 -5.02 -4.38
N THR A 52 15.90 -5.84 -4.39
CA THR A 52 17.15 -5.54 -3.69
C THR A 52 18.23 -4.86 -4.54
N SER A 53 18.00 -4.52 -5.81
CA SER A 53 19.06 -3.90 -6.65
C SER A 53 18.59 -2.91 -7.71
N GLY A 54 17.50 -2.18 -7.49
CA GLY A 54 17.00 -1.22 -8.47
C GLY A 54 16.48 0.08 -7.86
N THR A 55 16.27 1.08 -8.69
CA THR A 55 15.52 2.29 -8.33
C THR A 55 14.02 1.98 -8.40
N VAL A 56 13.33 2.12 -7.28
CA VAL A 56 11.87 2.01 -7.20
C VAL A 56 11.27 3.35 -7.62
N LYS A 57 10.48 3.34 -8.68
CA LYS A 57 9.76 4.53 -9.16
C LYS A 57 8.35 4.51 -8.60
N LEU A 58 7.92 5.62 -8.02
CA LEU A 58 6.57 5.80 -7.49
C LEU A 58 5.99 7.14 -7.95
N ARG A 59 4.74 7.12 -8.35
CA ARG A 59 3.93 8.31 -8.61
C ARG A 59 2.99 8.53 -7.44
N VAL A 60 2.89 9.77 -6.99
CA VAL A 60 2.04 10.14 -5.85
C VAL A 60 1.10 11.26 -6.30
N TRP A 61 -0.20 11.03 -6.22
CA TRP A 61 -1.22 12.03 -6.49
C TRP A 61 -1.60 12.78 -5.22
N ALA A 62 -1.49 14.09 -5.29
CA ALA A 62 -1.82 14.98 -4.19
C ALA A 62 -2.16 16.38 -4.70
N GLU A 63 -2.79 17.19 -3.86
CA GLU A 63 -2.97 18.62 -4.15
C GLU A 63 -1.66 19.38 -4.02
N GLU A 64 -1.41 20.32 -4.96
CA GLU A 64 -0.20 21.14 -4.98
C GLU A 64 0.03 21.89 -3.66
N SER A 65 -1.04 22.28 -2.98
CA SER A 65 -1.00 22.92 -1.66
C SER A 65 -0.31 22.09 -0.57
N THR A 66 -0.23 20.76 -0.74
CA THR A 66 0.38 19.82 0.20
C THR A 66 1.82 19.45 -0.13
N TYR A 67 2.34 19.88 -1.28
CA TYR A 67 3.65 19.45 -1.79
C TYR A 67 4.82 19.76 -0.86
N ASP A 68 4.83 20.91 -0.21
CA ASP A 68 5.90 21.28 0.73
C ASP A 68 5.99 20.31 1.92
N ALA A 69 4.84 19.86 2.42
CA ALA A 69 4.80 18.89 3.51
C ALA A 69 5.18 17.49 3.01
N LEU A 70 4.63 17.07 1.87
CA LEU A 70 4.91 15.76 1.27
C LEU A 70 6.38 15.62 0.87
N ASN A 71 7.02 16.65 0.30
CA ASN A 71 8.43 16.60 -0.03
C ASN A 71 9.31 16.35 1.21
N LYS A 72 9.00 16.99 2.34
CA LYS A 72 9.72 16.73 3.61
C LYS A 72 9.54 15.30 4.11
N MET A 73 8.33 14.75 3.96
CA MET A 73 8.05 13.35 4.32
C MET A 73 8.77 12.37 3.39
N ILE A 74 8.79 12.65 2.08
CA ILE A 74 9.51 11.87 1.06
C ILE A 74 11.02 11.88 1.34
N ASP A 75 11.59 13.03 1.69
CA ASP A 75 13.02 13.13 2.03
C ASP A 75 13.35 12.31 3.27
N SER A 76 12.51 12.37 4.30
CA SER A 76 12.66 11.55 5.51
C SER A 76 12.54 10.06 5.21
N PHE A 77 11.58 9.68 4.38
CA PHE A 77 11.40 8.30 3.91
C PHE A 77 12.64 7.79 3.15
N LYS A 78 13.15 8.57 2.21
CA LYS A 78 14.37 8.22 1.45
C LYS A 78 15.59 8.03 2.35
N GLU A 79 15.72 8.87 3.38
CA GLU A 79 16.85 8.75 4.33
C GLU A 79 16.70 7.51 5.23
N GLU A 80 15.48 7.18 5.69
CA GLU A 80 15.21 6.00 6.52
C GLU A 80 15.54 4.70 5.78
N TYR A 81 15.23 4.63 4.48
CA TYR A 81 15.47 3.45 3.64
C TYR A 81 16.80 3.47 2.90
N LYS A 82 17.67 4.43 3.18
CA LYS A 82 18.98 4.56 2.56
C LYS A 82 19.84 3.31 2.77
N GLY A 83 20.35 2.79 1.67
CA GLY A 83 21.13 1.54 1.68
C GLY A 83 20.29 0.26 1.61
N GLN A 84 18.96 0.37 1.66
CA GLN A 84 18.05 -0.75 1.42
C GLN A 84 17.48 -0.68 -0.01
N ALA A 85 17.05 0.53 -0.43
CA ALA A 85 16.55 0.78 -1.77
C ALA A 85 16.80 2.24 -2.16
N THR A 86 16.74 2.51 -3.46
CA THR A 86 16.72 3.88 -4.02
C THR A 86 15.32 4.17 -4.52
N PHE A 87 14.76 5.33 -4.16
CA PHE A 87 13.41 5.73 -4.56
C PHE A 87 13.45 6.97 -5.45
N ASP A 88 12.74 6.89 -6.57
CA ASP A 88 12.43 8.00 -7.47
C ASP A 88 10.92 8.27 -7.34
N ILE A 89 10.55 9.29 -6.54
CA ILE A 89 9.16 9.59 -6.20
C ILE A 89 8.77 10.90 -6.85
N THR A 90 7.71 10.87 -7.65
CA THR A 90 7.17 12.04 -8.36
C THR A 90 5.81 12.42 -7.79
N LEU A 91 5.65 13.68 -7.37
CA LEU A 91 4.36 14.25 -7.02
C LEU A 91 3.65 14.74 -8.29
N GLU A 92 2.40 14.39 -8.43
CA GLU A 92 1.53 14.81 -9.53
C GLU A 92 0.25 15.43 -8.97
N GLN A 93 -0.17 16.53 -9.59
CA GLN A 93 -1.38 17.24 -9.18
C GLN A 93 -2.62 16.39 -9.40
N ASN A 94 -3.37 16.16 -8.34
CA ASN A 94 -4.70 15.59 -8.36
C ASN A 94 -5.49 16.09 -7.15
N ALA A 95 -6.72 16.55 -7.38
CA ALA A 95 -7.59 16.90 -6.27
C ALA A 95 -8.09 15.65 -5.56
N ASP A 96 -8.12 15.65 -4.24
CA ASP A 96 -8.57 14.52 -3.42
C ASP A 96 -10.04 14.14 -3.74
N SER A 97 -10.89 15.14 -4.06
CA SER A 97 -12.26 14.93 -4.50
C SER A 97 -12.39 14.13 -5.81
N ASP A 98 -11.38 14.21 -6.68
CA ASP A 98 -11.41 13.62 -8.02
C ASP A 98 -10.72 12.24 -8.06
N THR A 99 -10.04 11.88 -6.97
CA THR A 99 -9.20 10.68 -6.92
C THR A 99 -9.96 9.41 -7.27
N ARG A 100 -11.15 9.20 -6.70
CA ARG A 100 -11.98 8.02 -7.00
C ARG A 100 -12.27 7.91 -8.50
N ASP A 101 -12.76 8.98 -9.10
CA ASP A 101 -13.20 8.96 -10.49
C ASP A 101 -12.00 8.77 -11.44
N ASN A 102 -10.86 9.38 -11.12
CA ASN A 102 -9.63 9.21 -11.87
C ASN A 102 -9.06 7.79 -11.77
N VAL A 103 -9.02 7.20 -10.57
CA VAL A 103 -8.51 5.84 -10.36
C VAL A 103 -9.44 4.80 -10.97
N LEU A 104 -10.76 4.88 -10.73
CA LEU A 104 -11.72 3.92 -11.27
C LEU A 104 -11.92 4.08 -12.77
N GLY A 105 -11.66 5.26 -13.32
CA GLY A 105 -11.70 5.51 -14.76
C GLY A 105 -10.57 4.84 -15.53
N ASP A 106 -9.37 4.81 -14.96
CA ASP A 106 -8.21 4.13 -15.56
C ASP A 106 -7.20 3.72 -14.47
N VAL A 107 -7.42 2.56 -13.87
CA VAL A 107 -6.57 2.01 -12.80
C VAL A 107 -5.13 1.76 -13.23
N HIS A 108 -4.89 1.51 -14.52
CA HIS A 108 -3.54 1.25 -15.04
C HIS A 108 -2.68 2.50 -15.17
N ASN A 109 -3.31 3.66 -15.33
CA ASN A 109 -2.64 4.96 -15.38
C ASN A 109 -2.73 5.74 -14.07
N ALA A 110 -3.42 5.22 -13.07
CA ALA A 110 -3.45 5.83 -11.74
C ALA A 110 -2.04 5.88 -11.10
N ALA A 111 -1.85 6.79 -10.15
CA ALA A 111 -0.64 6.83 -9.35
C ALA A 111 -0.56 5.62 -8.41
N ASP A 112 0.66 5.25 -7.99
CA ASP A 112 0.91 4.15 -7.07
C ASP A 112 0.41 4.46 -5.65
N VAL A 113 0.44 5.74 -5.28
CA VAL A 113 -0.04 6.27 -4.00
C VAL A 113 -0.87 7.52 -4.28
N PHE A 114 -1.97 7.68 -3.58
CA PHE A 114 -2.84 8.84 -3.76
C PHE A 114 -3.55 9.23 -2.47
N ILE A 115 -3.84 10.53 -2.34
CA ILE A 115 -4.69 11.08 -1.28
C ILE A 115 -6.14 11.05 -1.78
N LEU A 116 -7.05 10.67 -0.91
CA LEU A 116 -8.49 10.60 -1.20
C LEU A 116 -9.30 11.03 0.02
N ALA A 117 -10.52 11.48 -0.22
CA ALA A 117 -11.48 11.75 0.83
C ALA A 117 -12.07 10.45 1.40
N ASP A 118 -12.46 10.44 2.68
CA ASP A 118 -12.93 9.26 3.40
C ASP A 118 -14.19 8.64 2.80
N ASP A 119 -15.09 9.43 2.24
CA ASP A 119 -16.32 8.99 1.58
C ASP A 119 -16.07 8.18 0.29
N GLN A 120 -14.86 8.19 -0.23
CA GLN A 120 -14.45 7.46 -1.43
C GLN A 120 -13.92 6.05 -1.11
N VAL A 121 -13.45 5.80 0.11
CA VAL A 121 -12.78 4.55 0.50
C VAL A 121 -13.62 3.32 0.20
N ALA A 122 -14.90 3.32 0.59
CA ALA A 122 -15.79 2.17 0.42
C ALA A 122 -16.00 1.81 -1.06
N SER A 123 -16.20 2.80 -1.93
CA SER A 123 -16.41 2.57 -3.36
C SER A 123 -15.14 2.09 -4.07
N MET A 124 -13.98 2.60 -3.66
CA MET A 124 -12.69 2.21 -4.23
C MET A 124 -12.26 0.81 -3.77
N ALA A 125 -12.52 0.46 -2.49
CA ALA A 125 -12.31 -0.89 -1.99
C ALA A 125 -13.19 -1.91 -2.71
N ALA A 126 -14.49 -1.60 -2.89
CA ALA A 126 -15.42 -2.44 -3.64
C ALA A 126 -15.03 -2.57 -5.13
N GLY A 127 -14.42 -1.54 -5.72
CA GLY A 127 -13.86 -1.56 -7.07
C GLY A 127 -12.53 -2.31 -7.19
N GLY A 128 -11.96 -2.80 -6.08
CA GLY A 128 -10.67 -3.48 -6.06
C GLY A 128 -9.47 -2.58 -6.35
N ALA A 129 -9.63 -1.26 -6.20
CA ALA A 129 -8.60 -0.27 -6.47
C ALA A 129 -7.68 0.01 -5.26
N LEU A 130 -8.03 -0.51 -4.08
CA LEU A 130 -7.24 -0.35 -2.86
C LEU A 130 -6.70 -1.69 -2.37
N TYR A 131 -5.48 -1.69 -1.87
CA TYR A 131 -4.90 -2.83 -1.15
C TYR A 131 -5.17 -2.72 0.34
N PRO A 132 -5.42 -3.85 1.04
CA PRO A 132 -5.45 -3.86 2.48
C PRO A 132 -4.13 -3.35 3.08
N VAL A 133 -4.24 -2.57 4.15
CA VAL A 133 -3.07 -2.06 4.88
C VAL A 133 -2.35 -3.21 5.59
N PRO A 134 -1.08 -3.52 5.25
CA PRO A 134 -0.41 -4.71 5.75
C PRO A 134 -0.07 -4.66 7.25
N ASN A 135 0.12 -3.46 7.80
CA ASN A 135 0.42 -3.21 9.22
C ASN A 135 -0.76 -2.59 9.97
N ALA A 136 -1.99 -3.04 9.67
CA ALA A 136 -3.24 -2.46 10.19
C ALA A 136 -3.26 -2.32 11.72
N ASP A 137 -2.74 -3.28 12.48
CA ASP A 137 -2.72 -3.23 13.95
C ASP A 137 -1.86 -2.08 14.49
N GLU A 138 -0.75 -1.75 13.83
CA GLU A 138 0.10 -0.62 14.19
C GLU A 138 -0.58 0.70 13.86
N VAL A 139 -1.20 0.79 12.68
CA VAL A 139 -1.95 1.97 12.24
C VAL A 139 -3.15 2.23 13.16
N LYS A 140 -3.93 1.20 13.51
CA LYS A 140 -5.06 1.30 14.45
C LYS A 140 -4.62 1.82 15.83
N LYS A 141 -3.47 1.41 16.33
CA LYS A 141 -2.93 1.88 17.62
C LYS A 141 -2.41 3.31 17.59
N ALA A 142 -1.98 3.78 16.43
CA ALA A 142 -1.38 5.11 16.27
C ALA A 142 -2.40 6.21 15.96
N ASN A 143 -3.64 5.86 15.64
CA ASN A 143 -4.67 6.80 15.18
C ASN A 143 -5.91 6.78 16.06
N VAL A 144 -6.72 7.82 15.98
CA VAL A 144 -8.01 7.91 16.67
C VAL A 144 -9.05 6.99 16.01
N GLU A 145 -9.96 6.44 16.81
CA GLU A 145 -10.97 5.47 16.39
C GLU A 145 -11.76 5.96 15.15
N GLY A 146 -12.29 7.18 15.17
CA GLY A 146 -13.08 7.69 14.05
C GLY A 146 -12.31 7.80 12.72
N ALA A 147 -10.99 8.05 12.75
CA ALA A 147 -10.17 8.05 11.53
C ALA A 147 -9.94 6.62 11.01
N ILE A 148 -9.84 5.66 11.91
CA ILE A 148 -9.74 4.23 11.55
C ILE A 148 -11.05 3.72 10.96
N ASP A 149 -12.18 4.09 11.57
CA ASP A 149 -13.51 3.69 11.07
C ASP A 149 -13.73 4.21 9.64
N ALA A 150 -13.37 5.47 9.37
CA ALA A 150 -13.47 6.08 8.05
C ALA A 150 -12.60 5.38 6.98
N ALA A 151 -11.49 4.78 7.38
CA ALA A 151 -10.56 4.06 6.50
C ALA A 151 -10.83 2.54 6.42
N THR A 152 -11.87 2.03 7.11
CA THR A 152 -12.17 0.59 7.23
C THR A 152 -13.45 0.24 6.46
N VAL A 153 -13.40 -0.83 5.68
CA VAL A 153 -14.55 -1.42 4.98
C VAL A 153 -14.56 -2.92 5.28
N ASP A 154 -15.70 -3.44 5.75
CA ASP A 154 -15.88 -4.86 6.09
C ASP A 154 -14.72 -5.40 6.95
N ASP A 155 -14.45 -4.72 8.08
CA ASP A 155 -13.38 -5.01 9.04
C ASP A 155 -11.93 -4.91 8.51
N THR A 156 -11.77 -4.54 7.24
CA THR A 156 -10.45 -4.40 6.59
C THR A 156 -10.06 -2.93 6.47
N LEU A 157 -8.88 -2.57 6.96
CA LEU A 157 -8.31 -1.23 6.82
C LEU A 157 -7.69 -1.07 5.42
N TYR A 158 -8.13 -0.07 4.66
CA TYR A 158 -7.69 0.17 3.28
C TYR A 158 -6.90 1.46 3.08
N ALA A 159 -6.88 2.36 4.06
CA ALA A 159 -6.15 3.61 3.94
C ALA A 159 -5.39 3.95 5.23
N TYR A 160 -4.34 4.74 5.08
CA TYR A 160 -3.63 5.35 6.21
C TYR A 160 -4.25 6.70 6.50
N PRO A 161 -4.80 6.96 7.70
CA PRO A 161 -5.29 8.28 8.07
C PRO A 161 -4.17 9.33 7.97
N MET A 162 -4.41 10.40 7.22
CA MET A 162 -3.42 11.47 7.03
C MET A 162 -3.78 12.71 7.84
N THR A 163 -5.02 13.19 7.73
CA THR A 163 -5.53 14.35 8.45
C THR A 163 -6.92 14.04 9.01
N ALA A 164 -7.34 14.78 10.02
CA ALA A 164 -8.67 14.69 10.63
C ALA A 164 -9.31 16.08 10.71
N ASP A 165 -9.12 16.89 9.69
CA ASP A 165 -9.53 18.30 9.62
C ASP A 165 -10.80 18.52 8.78
N ASN A 166 -11.31 17.47 8.12
CA ASN A 166 -12.53 17.54 7.34
C ASN A 166 -13.78 17.28 8.20
N GLY A 167 -14.77 18.15 8.07
CA GLY A 167 -16.05 18.02 8.75
C GLY A 167 -17.21 18.36 7.83
N TYR A 168 -18.32 17.65 8.03
CA TYR A 168 -19.57 18.00 7.35
C TYR A 168 -20.31 19.06 8.13
N PHE A 169 -20.68 20.18 7.47
CA PHE A 169 -21.38 21.28 8.07
C PHE A 169 -22.69 21.53 7.34
N LEU A 170 -23.77 21.73 8.12
CA LEU A 170 -25.05 22.18 7.58
C LEU A 170 -25.06 23.71 7.47
N TYR A 171 -25.05 24.21 6.25
CA TYR A 171 -25.22 25.64 6.00
C TYR A 171 -26.70 25.97 5.85
N TYR A 172 -27.17 27.00 6.55
CA TYR A 172 -28.54 27.48 6.42
C TYR A 172 -28.56 29.00 6.32
N LYS A 173 -29.49 29.49 5.51
CA LYS A 173 -29.75 30.94 5.43
C LYS A 173 -30.60 31.34 6.65
N LYS A 174 -30.03 32.17 7.52
CA LYS A 174 -30.80 32.76 8.58
C LYS A 174 -31.81 33.74 7.95
N SER A 175 -33.12 33.44 8.09
CA SER A 175 -34.17 34.41 7.71
C SER A 175 -34.08 35.64 8.63
N THR A 176 -34.06 36.78 8.02
CA THR A 176 -34.26 38.08 8.71
C THR A 176 -35.66 38.21 9.22
#